data_c4e6bef48d4b66ca90788aec6018d0a3
#
_entry.id   c4e6bef48d4b66ca90788aec6018d0a3
#
_cell.length_a   1.000
_cell.length_b   1.000
_cell.length_c   1.000
_cell.angle_alpha   90.00
_cell.angle_beta   90.00
_cell.angle_gamma   90.00
#
_symmetry.space_group_name_H-M   'P 1'
#
loop_
_entity.id
_entity.type
_entity.pdbx_description
1 polymer ?
#
loop_
_entity_poly.entity_id
_entity_poly.type
_entity_poly.pdbx_seq_one_letter_code
_entity_poly.pdbx_strand_id
1 'polypeptide(L)'
;VKTRNRKIVMPVTEVVPKKEFFDYEAKYTEGLSDEITPARFSEELTNRIQELSSEIYDILGCRGIVRVDFIVTHDGPQFLEINTIPGMTPESIIPRQAAVFGISQTDLYSMVIEDLFTMV
;
A
#
# COMPACT_ATOMS: atom_id res chain seq x y z
N VAL A 1 -5.55 -5.42 0.86
CA VAL A 1 -5.66 -6.76 1.48
C VAL A 1 -7.01 -7.36 1.15
N LYS A 2 -7.02 -8.59 0.70
CA LYS A 2 -8.26 -9.32 0.42
C LYS A 2 -8.21 -10.68 1.09
N THR A 3 -9.28 -10.99 1.80
CA THR A 3 -9.56 -12.31 2.34
C THR A 3 -10.86 -12.80 1.72
N ARG A 4 -11.26 -14.04 2.01
CA ARG A 4 -12.52 -14.61 1.52
C ARG A 4 -13.73 -13.73 1.88
N ASN A 5 -13.72 -13.14 3.07
CA ASN A 5 -14.88 -12.45 3.62
C ASN A 5 -14.74 -10.92 3.58
N ARG A 6 -13.58 -10.39 3.24
CA ARG A 6 -13.34 -8.95 3.35
C ARG A 6 -12.25 -8.48 2.40
N LYS A 7 -12.46 -7.31 1.79
CA LYS A 7 -11.45 -6.59 1.02
C LYS A 7 -11.24 -5.23 1.66
N ILE A 8 -9.98 -4.90 1.95
CA ILE A 8 -9.61 -3.63 2.56
C ILE A 8 -8.63 -2.93 1.63
N VAL A 9 -8.98 -1.71 1.24
CA VAL A 9 -8.07 -0.80 0.54
C VAL A 9 -7.61 0.22 1.56
N MET A 10 -6.33 0.17 1.88
CA MET A 10 -5.74 1.00 2.95
C MET A 10 -5.66 2.47 2.53
N PRO A 11 -5.51 3.39 3.49
CA PRO A 11 -5.15 4.78 3.19
C PRO A 11 -3.89 4.84 2.33
N VAL A 12 -3.80 5.87 1.50
CA VAL A 12 -2.65 6.06 0.63
C VAL A 12 -1.50 6.69 1.41
N THR A 13 -0.28 6.23 1.15
CA THR A 13 0.95 6.85 1.65
C THR A 13 1.60 7.65 0.54
N GLU A 14 1.88 8.90 0.81
CA GLU A 14 2.65 9.77 -0.06
C GLU A 14 4.12 9.63 0.30
N VAL A 15 4.96 9.34 -0.70
CA VAL A 15 6.41 9.25 -0.53
C VAL A 15 7.04 10.45 -1.20
N VAL A 16 7.72 11.28 -0.41
CA VAL A 16 8.38 12.49 -0.89
C VAL A 16 9.89 12.26 -0.82
N PRO A 17 10.56 12.00 -1.94
CA PRO A 17 12.01 11.80 -1.93
C PRO A 17 12.72 13.12 -1.63
N LYS A 18 13.79 13.06 -0.85
CA LYS A 18 14.64 14.23 -0.55
C LYS A 18 15.64 14.50 -1.68
N LYS A 19 15.74 13.55 -2.64
CA LYS A 19 16.51 13.70 -3.88
C LYS A 19 15.55 13.96 -5.04
N GLU A 20 16.08 14.51 -6.14
CA GLU A 20 15.29 14.81 -7.34
C GLU A 20 14.59 13.58 -7.91
N PHE A 21 15.24 12.41 -7.83
CA PHE A 21 14.68 11.15 -8.31
C PHE A 21 14.51 10.16 -7.16
N PHE A 22 13.41 9.40 -7.21
CA PHE A 22 13.16 8.31 -6.30
C PHE A 22 13.90 7.07 -6.79
N ASP A 23 15.21 7.03 -6.55
CA ASP A 23 16.08 5.93 -6.93
C ASP A 23 16.13 4.82 -5.87
N TYR A 24 16.95 3.79 -6.11
CA TYR A 24 17.10 2.67 -5.18
C TYR A 24 17.55 3.14 -3.79
N GLU A 25 18.48 4.06 -3.74
CA GLU A 25 19.01 4.58 -2.47
C GLU A 25 17.93 5.31 -1.68
N ALA A 26 17.13 6.17 -2.33
CA ALA A 26 16.03 6.89 -1.68
C ALA A 26 14.93 5.94 -1.21
N LYS A 27 14.70 4.85 -1.95
CA LYS A 27 13.65 3.87 -1.64
C LYS A 27 14.00 2.99 -0.42
N TYR A 28 15.27 2.65 -0.24
CA TYR A 28 15.69 1.67 0.78
C TYR A 28 16.57 2.24 1.88
N THR A 29 17.05 3.47 1.76
CA THR A 29 17.87 4.10 2.78
C THR A 29 17.01 5.02 3.64
N GLU A 30 17.02 4.75 4.95
CA GLU A 30 16.30 5.56 5.93
C GLU A 30 16.76 7.03 5.86
N GLY A 31 15.81 7.95 5.92
CA GLY A 31 16.08 9.39 5.93
C GLY A 31 16.23 10.04 4.58
N LEU A 32 16.19 9.28 3.46
CA LEU A 32 16.26 9.82 2.10
C LEU A 32 14.89 10.11 1.48
N SER A 33 13.81 9.74 2.16
CA SER A 33 12.45 10.08 1.76
C SER A 33 11.58 10.28 2.99
N ASP A 34 10.56 11.11 2.84
CA ASP A 34 9.51 11.25 3.85
C ASP A 34 8.28 10.46 3.40
N GLU A 35 7.69 9.73 4.33
CA GLU A 35 6.49 8.94 4.09
C GLU A 35 5.35 9.51 4.92
N ILE A 36 4.28 9.94 4.26
CA ILE A 36 3.16 10.65 4.89
C ILE A 36 1.89 9.84 4.68
N THR A 37 1.28 9.38 5.78
CA THR A 37 0.04 8.62 5.76
C THR A 37 -0.98 9.25 6.73
N PRO A 38 -2.19 9.63 6.28
CA PRO A 38 -2.64 9.58 4.88
C PRO A 38 -1.92 10.61 4.00
N ALA A 39 -1.87 10.34 2.71
CA ALA A 39 -1.29 11.25 1.74
C ALA A 39 -2.00 12.60 1.73
N ARG A 40 -1.26 13.67 1.44
CA ARG A 40 -1.78 15.04 1.37
C ARG A 40 -2.41 15.34 0.01
N PHE A 41 -3.03 14.36 -0.61
CA PHE A 41 -3.71 14.50 -1.89
C PHE A 41 -5.17 14.90 -1.68
N SER A 42 -5.81 15.39 -2.74
CA SER A 42 -7.25 15.62 -2.73
C SER A 42 -7.98 14.29 -2.50
N GLU A 43 -9.20 14.38 -2.01
CA GLU A 43 -10.05 13.21 -1.84
C GLU A 43 -10.27 12.49 -3.17
N GLU A 44 -10.47 13.25 -4.26
CA GLU A 44 -10.65 12.71 -5.60
C GLU A 44 -9.44 11.89 -6.06
N LEU A 45 -8.23 12.42 -5.90
CA LEU A 45 -6.99 11.73 -6.28
C LEU A 45 -6.77 10.49 -5.41
N THR A 46 -6.98 10.60 -4.11
CA THR A 46 -6.86 9.48 -3.18
C THR A 46 -7.82 8.35 -3.56
N ASN A 47 -9.08 8.68 -3.83
CA ASN A 47 -10.07 7.69 -4.25
C ASN A 47 -9.68 7.03 -5.56
N ARG A 48 -9.16 7.79 -6.50
CA ARG A 48 -8.71 7.24 -7.79
C ARG A 48 -7.58 6.25 -7.63
N ILE A 49 -6.59 6.57 -6.79
CA ILE A 49 -5.48 5.65 -6.49
C ILE A 49 -5.99 4.37 -5.83
N GLN A 50 -6.91 4.49 -4.88
CA GLN A 50 -7.49 3.34 -4.20
C GLN A 50 -8.30 2.45 -5.16
N GLU A 51 -9.10 3.04 -6.04
CA GLU A 51 -9.86 2.30 -7.05
C GLU A 51 -8.93 1.55 -8.00
N LEU A 52 -7.89 2.22 -8.51
CA LEU A 52 -6.92 1.59 -9.39
C LEU A 52 -6.17 0.46 -8.69
N SER A 53 -5.77 0.67 -7.44
CA SER A 53 -5.10 -0.37 -6.64
C SER A 53 -5.98 -1.60 -6.49
N SER A 54 -7.25 -1.40 -6.22
CA SER A 54 -8.22 -2.49 -6.09
C SER A 54 -8.42 -3.24 -7.40
N GLU A 55 -8.53 -2.52 -8.53
CA GLU A 55 -8.66 -3.13 -9.85
C GLU A 55 -7.43 -3.94 -10.24
N ILE A 56 -6.22 -3.38 -10.03
CA ILE A 56 -4.96 -4.05 -10.33
C ILE A 56 -4.83 -5.33 -9.49
N TYR A 57 -5.17 -5.24 -8.21
CA TYR A 57 -5.16 -6.37 -7.30
C TYR A 57 -6.02 -7.53 -7.83
N ASP A 58 -7.22 -7.22 -8.29
CA ASP A 58 -8.14 -8.23 -8.81
C ASP A 58 -7.69 -8.77 -10.17
N ILE A 59 -7.25 -7.90 -11.08
CA ILE A 59 -6.79 -8.30 -12.42
C ILE A 59 -5.61 -9.28 -12.32
N LEU A 60 -4.69 -9.04 -11.40
CA LEU A 60 -3.52 -9.88 -11.20
C LEU A 60 -3.79 -11.11 -10.33
N GLY A 61 -5.02 -11.28 -9.85
CA GLY A 61 -5.38 -12.43 -9.02
C GLY A 61 -4.67 -12.46 -7.67
N CYS A 62 -4.39 -11.32 -7.09
CA CYS A 62 -3.69 -11.22 -5.83
C CYS A 62 -4.53 -11.74 -4.65
N ARG A 63 -3.83 -12.18 -3.61
CA ARG A 63 -4.41 -12.53 -2.31
C ARG A 63 -3.53 -11.98 -1.20
N GLY A 64 -4.11 -11.85 0.00
CA GLY A 64 -3.38 -11.34 1.15
C GLY A 64 -2.97 -9.88 0.99
N ILE A 65 -1.79 -9.56 1.49
CA ILE A 65 -1.28 -8.21 1.55
C ILE A 65 -0.38 -7.94 0.35
N VAL A 66 -0.71 -6.89 -0.41
CA VAL A 66 0.18 -6.38 -1.46
C VAL A 66 0.26 -4.86 -1.35
N ARG A 67 1.32 -4.28 -1.89
CA ARG A 67 1.48 -2.84 -2.02
C ARG A 67 1.57 -2.49 -3.49
N VAL A 68 0.75 -1.54 -3.92
CA VAL A 68 0.75 -1.04 -5.29
C VAL A 68 1.40 0.35 -5.28
N ASP A 69 2.41 0.53 -6.11
CA ASP A 69 3.16 1.77 -6.18
C ASP A 69 2.81 2.56 -7.43
N PHE A 70 2.61 3.86 -7.28
CA PHE A 70 2.26 4.80 -8.35
C PHE A 70 3.22 5.98 -8.34
N ILE A 71 3.39 6.58 -9.51
CA ILE A 71 3.95 7.91 -9.65
C ILE A 71 2.81 8.83 -10.05
N VAL A 72 2.57 9.90 -9.29
CA VAL A 72 1.54 10.88 -9.60
C VAL A 72 2.13 11.96 -10.49
N THR A 73 1.57 12.11 -11.68
CA THR A 73 1.94 13.14 -12.65
C THR A 73 0.76 14.07 -12.89
N HIS A 74 0.95 15.10 -13.73
CA HIS A 74 -0.16 15.98 -14.12
C HIS A 74 -1.27 15.25 -14.91
N ASP A 75 -0.95 14.07 -15.47
CA ASP A 75 -1.92 13.23 -16.16
C ASP A 75 -2.64 12.24 -15.21
N GLY A 76 -2.33 12.31 -13.93
CA GLY A 76 -2.90 11.45 -12.90
C GLY A 76 -1.94 10.37 -12.42
N PRO A 77 -2.44 9.40 -11.64
CA PRO A 77 -1.60 8.34 -11.13
C PRO A 77 -1.18 7.37 -12.23
N GLN A 78 0.12 7.10 -12.30
CA GLN A 78 0.72 6.17 -13.24
C GLN A 78 1.21 4.94 -12.47
N PHE A 79 0.73 3.77 -12.83
CA PHE A 79 1.15 2.53 -12.21
C PHE A 79 2.63 2.28 -12.44
N LEU A 80 3.36 2.00 -11.36
CA LEU A 80 4.79 1.71 -11.40
C LEU A 80 5.06 0.23 -11.19
N GLU A 81 4.66 -0.32 -10.05
CA GLU A 81 4.90 -1.72 -9.72
C GLU A 81 3.94 -2.21 -8.65
N ILE A 82 3.83 -3.53 -8.53
CA ILE A 82 3.16 -4.16 -7.41
C ILE A 82 4.18 -4.99 -6.63
N ASN A 83 4.15 -4.87 -5.31
CA ASN A 83 5.01 -5.61 -4.40
C ASN A 83 4.16 -6.62 -3.64
N THR A 84 4.35 -7.91 -3.95
CA THR A 84 3.55 -8.99 -3.37
C THR A 84 4.08 -9.51 -2.05
N ILE A 85 5.26 -9.06 -1.64
CA ILE A 85 5.85 -9.35 -0.32
C ILE A 85 6.38 -8.03 0.26
N PRO A 86 5.47 -7.11 0.62
CA PRO A 86 5.90 -5.82 1.14
C PRO A 86 6.51 -5.94 2.53
N GLY A 87 7.36 -4.98 2.89
CA GLY A 87 7.94 -4.91 4.23
C GLY A 87 6.86 -4.79 5.30
N MET A 88 7.06 -5.46 6.43
CA MET A 88 6.08 -5.56 7.51
C MET A 88 6.67 -5.21 8.87
N THR A 89 7.80 -4.50 8.91
CA THR A 89 8.31 -3.97 10.18
C THR A 89 7.42 -2.83 10.68
N PRO A 90 7.47 -2.47 11.97
CA PRO A 90 6.64 -1.37 12.49
C PRO A 90 6.83 -0.04 11.75
N GLU A 91 8.00 0.21 11.16
CA GLU A 91 8.30 1.42 10.41
C GLU A 91 7.95 1.32 8.92
N SER A 92 7.54 0.14 8.46
CA SER A 92 7.19 -0.09 7.06
C SER A 92 5.84 0.56 6.73
N ILE A 93 5.61 0.79 5.43
CA ILE A 93 4.42 1.51 4.94
C ILE A 93 3.13 0.78 5.33
N ILE A 94 3.03 -0.53 5.08
CA ILE A 94 1.78 -1.26 5.30
C ILE A 94 1.32 -1.23 6.77
N PRO A 95 2.16 -1.54 7.76
CA PRO A 95 1.75 -1.44 9.15
C PRO A 95 1.29 -0.04 9.56
N ARG A 96 1.93 1.01 9.02
CA ARG A 96 1.53 2.39 9.30
C ARG A 96 0.19 2.74 8.65
N GLN A 97 -0.05 2.27 7.42
CA GLN A 97 -1.36 2.41 6.77
C GLN A 97 -2.45 1.69 7.56
N ALA A 98 -2.17 0.49 8.04
CA ALA A 98 -3.10 -0.29 8.85
C ALA A 98 -3.45 0.44 10.15
N ALA A 99 -2.46 1.03 10.82
CA ALA A 99 -2.67 1.81 12.04
C ALA A 99 -3.60 3.01 11.79
N VAL A 100 -3.40 3.75 10.69
CA VAL A 100 -4.26 4.87 10.30
C VAL A 100 -5.68 4.38 9.99
N PHE A 101 -5.80 3.24 9.32
CA PHE A 101 -7.10 2.62 9.03
C PHE A 101 -7.82 2.13 10.30
N GLY A 102 -7.07 1.77 11.34
CA GLY A 102 -7.62 1.28 12.59
C GLY A 102 -7.49 -0.22 12.81
N ILE A 103 -6.57 -0.88 12.13
CA ILE A 103 -6.27 -2.30 12.29
C ILE A 103 -4.87 -2.46 12.89
N SER A 104 -4.75 -3.23 13.97
CA SER A 104 -3.45 -3.56 14.54
C SER A 104 -2.68 -4.49 13.61
N GLN A 105 -1.36 -4.51 13.77
CA GLN A 105 -0.51 -5.43 13.01
C GLN A 105 -0.88 -6.90 13.31
N THR A 106 -1.19 -7.20 14.56
CA THR A 106 -1.65 -8.53 14.96
C THR A 106 -2.94 -8.95 14.24
N ASP A 107 -3.93 -8.05 14.19
CA ASP A 107 -5.19 -8.33 13.51
C ASP A 107 -4.99 -8.49 12.01
N LEU A 108 -4.12 -7.69 11.42
CA LEU A 108 -3.81 -7.78 9.99
C LEU A 108 -3.20 -9.14 9.63
N TYR A 109 -2.23 -9.60 10.41
CA TYR A 109 -1.64 -10.93 10.23
C TYR A 109 -2.64 -12.04 10.46
N SER A 110 -3.47 -11.92 11.50
CA SER A 110 -4.49 -12.92 11.81
C SER A 110 -5.46 -13.09 10.66
N MET A 111 -5.92 -12.00 10.04
CA MET A 111 -6.79 -12.05 8.88
C MET A 111 -6.19 -12.85 7.73
N VAL A 112 -4.91 -12.61 7.42
CA VAL A 112 -4.22 -13.28 6.31
C VAL A 112 -4.00 -14.75 6.61
N ILE A 113 -3.60 -15.07 7.83
CA ILE A 113 -3.35 -16.46 8.25
C ILE A 113 -4.66 -17.25 8.25
N GLU A 114 -5.72 -16.70 8.82
CA GLU A 114 -7.03 -17.35 8.86
C GLU A 114 -7.58 -17.60 7.45
N ASP A 115 -7.37 -16.68 6.53
CA ASP A 115 -7.80 -16.83 5.15
C ASP A 115 -7.18 -18.06 4.48
N LEU A 116 -5.94 -18.41 4.82
CA LEU A 116 -5.26 -19.59 4.27
C LEU A 116 -5.98 -20.89 4.62
N PHE A 117 -6.57 -20.97 5.81
CA PHE A 117 -7.32 -22.17 6.24
C PHE A 117 -8.66 -22.32 5.54
N THR A 118 -9.17 -21.26 4.92
CA THR A 118 -10.44 -21.30 4.18
C THR A 118 -10.25 -21.61 2.70
N MET A 119 -9.01 -21.71 2.23
CA MET A 119 -8.67 -21.99 0.84
C MET A 119 -8.69 -23.49 0.49
N VAL A 120 -8.79 -24.33 1.50
CA VAL A 120 -8.74 -25.79 1.35
C VAL A 120 -10.13 -26.38 1.23
#